data_d88bb7dd47601cac288817c5be2dfa02
#
_entry.id   d88bb7dd47601cac288817c5be2dfa02
#
_cell.length_a   1.000
_cell.length_b   1.000
_cell.length_c   1.000
_cell.angle_alpha   90.00
_cell.angle_beta   90.00
_cell.angle_gamma   90.00
#
_symmetry.space_group_name_H-M   'P 1'
#
loop_
_entity.id
_entity.type
_entity.pdbx_description
1 polymer ?
#
loop_
_entity_poly.entity_id
_entity_poly.type
_entity_poly.pdbx_seq_one_letter_code
_entity_poly.pdbx_strand_id
1 'polypeptide(L)'
;DLHLLSRRQRQMCIRDRMISSWSFVLLYLWMATALGLTILRTSFPLKFGRLSFLLNHIGLFIAFIGLQGANLVVASESTKVTVVNFRTNFNTVGIGALLAVIGTFIIAILYVKHVKGSILIGIVATWVLGIICQLTGLYKVDAAAGFYSLIPSWRSFDITAISQTFGQCFNLKGLNINILDFIVIMCSFLFVDMFDTLGTLIGVANKAKMLDENGRLPRIKQALLADAIATSAGAILGTSTTTTFVESSSGVAEGGRTGLSSVVTGFLFLIAIIFAPVFTTIPGFATAPALIFVGFLMVSAVVEIDFNDLTESIPAYLCLICMPLMYSISEGIAVGVISYVIVNLVAGKAKKITPLMYVLALLFILKYIFL
;
A
#
# COMPACT_ATOMS: atom_id res chain seq x y z
N ASP A 1 25.80 14.75 -5.87
CA ASP A 1 25.71 13.27 -5.81
C ASP A 1 24.30 12.75 -5.53
N LEU A 2 23.46 13.47 -4.80
CA LEU A 2 22.02 13.13 -4.62
C LEU A 2 21.22 13.14 -5.94
N HIS A 3 21.59 13.98 -6.89
CA HIS A 3 20.98 14.02 -8.23
C HIS A 3 21.30 12.78 -9.09
N LEU A 4 22.47 12.17 -8.89
CA LEU A 4 22.88 10.93 -9.58
C LEU A 4 22.15 9.71 -8.99
N LEU A 5 21.94 9.69 -7.66
CA LEU A 5 21.15 8.65 -6.98
C LEU A 5 19.69 8.68 -7.41
N SER A 6 19.06 9.86 -7.53
CA SER A 6 17.66 9.97 -8.00
C SER A 6 17.50 9.58 -9.47
N ARG A 7 18.47 9.86 -10.34
CA ARG A 7 18.48 9.37 -11.74
C ARG A 7 18.69 7.86 -11.81
N ARG A 8 19.60 7.29 -11.02
CA ARG A 8 19.79 5.83 -10.96
C ARG A 8 18.56 5.13 -10.39
N GLN A 9 17.92 5.65 -9.35
CA GLN A 9 16.67 5.11 -8.84
C GLN A 9 15.53 5.20 -9.86
N ARG A 10 15.40 6.34 -10.58
CA ARG A 10 14.41 6.45 -11.65
C ARG A 10 14.70 5.53 -12.83
N GLN A 11 15.97 5.34 -13.20
CA GLN A 11 16.37 4.38 -14.25
C GLN A 11 16.20 2.93 -13.79
N MET A 12 16.49 2.60 -12.52
CA MET A 12 16.15 1.31 -11.94
C MET A 12 14.64 1.10 -11.93
N CYS A 13 13.84 2.04 -11.42
CA CYS A 13 12.38 1.92 -11.44
C CYS A 13 11.80 1.78 -12.85
N ILE A 14 12.36 2.46 -13.87
CA ILE A 14 11.90 2.33 -15.26
C ILE A 14 12.33 0.97 -15.82
N ARG A 15 13.56 0.53 -15.56
CA ARG A 15 14.08 -0.76 -15.99
C ARG A 15 13.37 -1.93 -15.29
N ASP A 16 13.13 -1.82 -13.98
CA ASP A 16 12.41 -2.83 -13.21
C ASP A 16 10.91 -2.84 -13.59
N ARG A 17 10.35 -1.70 -13.96
CA ARG A 17 8.98 -1.59 -14.49
C ARG A 17 8.82 -2.28 -15.85
N MET A 18 9.82 -2.19 -16.75
CA MET A 18 9.80 -2.87 -18.04
C MET A 18 9.95 -4.40 -17.91
N ILE A 19 10.80 -4.87 -16.99
CA ILE A 19 11.04 -6.30 -16.75
C ILE A 19 9.81 -6.94 -16.08
N SER A 20 9.18 -6.22 -15.16
CA SER A 20 8.05 -6.75 -14.39
C SER A 20 6.79 -6.96 -15.23
N SER A 21 6.52 -6.12 -16.24
CA SER A 21 5.21 -6.12 -16.89
C SER A 21 4.87 -7.40 -17.68
N TRP A 22 5.83 -8.00 -18.40
CA TRP A 22 5.60 -9.25 -19.14
C TRP A 22 5.53 -10.49 -18.25
N SER A 23 6.41 -10.54 -17.28
CA SER A 23 6.45 -11.61 -16.29
C SER A 23 5.16 -11.64 -15.49
N PHE A 24 4.65 -10.47 -15.13
CA PHE A 24 3.39 -10.34 -14.41
C PHE A 24 2.19 -10.83 -15.22
N VAL A 25 2.08 -10.48 -16.52
CA VAL A 25 0.94 -10.90 -17.34
C VAL A 25 0.88 -12.41 -17.52
N LEU A 26 1.98 -13.06 -17.88
CA LEU A 26 1.99 -14.50 -18.13
C LEU A 26 1.98 -15.33 -16.85
N LEU A 27 2.71 -14.92 -15.81
CA LEU A 27 2.77 -15.67 -14.56
C LEU A 27 1.56 -15.40 -13.68
N TYR A 28 1.02 -14.18 -13.68
CA TYR A 28 -0.22 -13.88 -12.96
C TYR A 28 -1.41 -14.66 -13.53
N LEU A 29 -1.55 -14.75 -14.87
CA LEU A 29 -2.55 -15.60 -15.48
C LEU A 29 -2.31 -17.08 -15.15
N TRP A 30 -1.07 -17.54 -15.18
CA TRP A 30 -0.75 -18.94 -14.91
C TRP A 30 -0.77 -19.29 -13.44
N MET A 31 -0.32 -18.41 -12.53
CA MET A 31 -0.35 -18.65 -11.09
C MET A 31 -1.67 -18.25 -10.45
N ALA A 32 -2.39 -17.24 -10.94
CA ALA A 32 -3.77 -17.00 -10.50
C ALA A 32 -4.67 -18.19 -10.89
N THR A 33 -4.42 -18.83 -12.04
CA THR A 33 -5.12 -20.09 -12.38
C THR A 33 -4.55 -21.30 -11.64
N ALA A 34 -3.24 -21.44 -11.48
CA ALA A 34 -2.64 -22.60 -10.82
C ALA A 34 -2.70 -22.53 -9.30
N LEU A 35 -2.39 -21.37 -8.68
CA LEU A 35 -2.54 -21.18 -7.22
C LEU A 35 -4.01 -21.00 -6.84
N GLY A 36 -4.78 -20.27 -7.62
CA GLY A 36 -6.24 -20.20 -7.50
C GLY A 36 -6.88 -21.58 -7.60
N LEU A 37 -6.50 -22.42 -8.57
CA LEU A 37 -6.98 -23.80 -8.70
C LEU A 37 -6.42 -24.73 -7.62
N THR A 38 -5.20 -24.53 -7.14
CA THR A 38 -4.59 -25.37 -6.09
C THR A 38 -5.10 -24.98 -4.70
N ILE A 39 -5.24 -23.70 -4.41
CA ILE A 39 -5.94 -23.18 -3.21
C ILE A 39 -7.43 -23.58 -3.26
N LEU A 40 -7.99 -23.76 -4.43
CA LEU A 40 -9.36 -24.16 -4.71
C LEU A 40 -9.65 -25.63 -4.57
N ARG A 41 -8.70 -26.49 -4.97
CA ARG A 41 -8.85 -27.95 -4.98
C ARG A 41 -8.54 -28.56 -3.61
N THR A 42 -7.62 -27.98 -2.89
CA THR A 42 -7.48 -28.24 -1.49
C THR A 42 -8.54 -27.37 -0.79
N SER A 43 -9.61 -28.00 -0.30
CA SER A 43 -10.49 -27.44 0.72
C SER A 43 -9.64 -27.15 1.95
N PHE A 44 -8.78 -26.13 1.85
CA PHE A 44 -8.00 -25.67 2.98
C PHE A 44 -9.00 -25.09 3.98
N PRO A 45 -9.16 -25.72 5.13
CA PRO A 45 -9.65 -25.03 6.30
C PRO A 45 -8.50 -24.11 6.75
N LEU A 46 -8.14 -23.13 5.93
CA LEU A 46 -7.53 -21.95 6.47
C LEU A 46 -8.60 -21.40 7.40
N LYS A 47 -8.50 -21.76 8.65
CA LYS A 47 -9.03 -20.93 9.72
C LYS A 47 -8.25 -19.63 9.57
N PHE A 48 -8.73 -18.77 8.66
CA PHE A 48 -8.19 -17.44 8.38
C PHE A 48 -8.15 -16.60 9.66
N GLY A 49 -8.93 -16.99 10.70
CA GLY A 49 -8.81 -16.43 12.02
C GLY A 49 -7.38 -16.43 12.56
N ARG A 50 -6.50 -17.33 12.09
CA ARG A 50 -5.08 -17.34 12.51
C ARG A 50 -4.13 -16.58 11.57
N LEU A 51 -4.52 -16.36 10.32
CA LEU A 51 -3.73 -15.57 9.38
C LEU A 51 -4.23 -14.11 9.35
N SER A 52 -5.50 -13.86 9.68
CA SER A 52 -6.04 -12.50 9.76
C SER A 52 -5.30 -11.64 10.79
N PHE A 53 -4.76 -12.25 11.86
CA PHE A 53 -3.96 -11.48 12.81
C PHE A 53 -2.67 -10.94 12.19
N LEU A 54 -2.03 -11.66 11.27
CA LEU A 54 -0.84 -11.17 10.55
C LEU A 54 -1.19 -10.04 9.59
N LEU A 55 -2.38 -10.05 9.02
CA LEU A 55 -2.80 -9.12 7.97
C LEU A 55 -3.45 -7.86 8.53
N ASN A 56 -3.96 -7.89 9.77
CA ASN A 56 -4.59 -6.74 10.42
C ASN A 56 -3.60 -5.65 10.88
N HIS A 57 -2.29 -5.86 10.69
CA HIS A 57 -1.24 -4.94 11.17
C HIS A 57 -0.88 -3.84 10.18
N ILE A 58 -1.47 -3.83 8.99
CA ILE A 58 -1.21 -2.87 7.91
C ILE A 58 -1.52 -1.43 8.34
N GLY A 59 -2.45 -1.24 9.28
CA GLY A 59 -2.85 0.08 9.76
C GLY A 59 -1.69 0.94 10.27
N LEU A 60 -0.77 0.36 11.04
CA LEU A 60 0.41 1.07 11.55
C LEU A 60 1.37 1.47 10.43
N PHE A 61 1.54 0.58 9.45
CA PHE A 61 2.37 0.86 8.27
C PHE A 61 1.81 2.02 7.44
N ILE A 62 0.49 2.08 7.23
CA ILE A 62 -0.16 3.15 6.49
C ILE A 62 -0.07 4.48 7.24
N ALA A 63 -0.27 4.46 8.57
CA ALA A 63 -0.07 5.64 9.39
C ALA A 63 1.38 6.14 9.28
N PHE A 64 2.36 5.25 9.25
CA PHE A 64 3.77 5.59 9.06
C PHE A 64 4.05 6.20 7.68
N ILE A 65 3.48 5.64 6.61
CA ILE A 65 3.53 6.24 5.26
C ILE A 65 2.92 7.65 5.28
N GLY A 66 1.78 7.84 5.95
CA GLY A 66 1.16 9.14 6.13
C GLY A 66 2.08 10.13 6.84
N LEU A 67 2.73 9.73 7.94
CA LEU A 67 3.70 10.56 8.68
C LEU A 67 4.90 10.96 7.82
N GLN A 68 5.40 10.06 6.98
CA GLN A 68 6.46 10.36 6.02
C GLN A 68 5.99 11.25 4.87
N GLY A 69 4.80 10.98 4.31
CA GLY A 69 4.19 11.81 3.26
C GLY A 69 3.90 13.24 3.71
N ALA A 70 3.65 13.43 5.02
CA ALA A 70 3.55 14.73 5.66
C ALA A 70 4.92 15.39 5.94
N ASN A 71 6.03 14.69 5.74
CA ASN A 71 7.36 15.07 6.21
C ASN A 71 7.44 15.31 7.74
N LEU A 72 6.54 14.72 8.51
CA LEU A 72 6.63 14.73 9.98
C LEU A 72 7.74 13.80 10.46
N VAL A 73 7.88 12.66 9.81
CA VAL A 73 8.96 11.69 10.02
C VAL A 73 9.88 11.73 8.81
N VAL A 74 11.14 12.03 9.02
CA VAL A 74 12.17 12.14 7.98
C VAL A 74 13.33 11.19 8.24
N ALA A 75 14.07 10.84 7.19
CA ALA A 75 15.25 10.01 7.31
C ALA A 75 16.35 10.73 8.10
N SER A 76 17.08 9.98 8.94
CA SER A 76 18.21 10.46 9.72
C SER A 76 19.36 9.46 9.64
N GLU A 77 20.58 9.95 9.46
CA GLU A 77 21.76 9.08 9.42
C GLU A 77 22.03 8.39 10.76
N SER A 78 21.75 9.07 11.88
CA SER A 78 22.02 8.56 13.22
C SER A 78 20.93 7.60 13.75
N THR A 79 19.66 7.94 13.54
CA THR A 79 18.52 7.22 14.14
C THR A 79 17.64 6.50 13.11
N LYS A 80 18.01 6.55 11.81
CA LYS A 80 17.27 6.10 10.63
C LYS A 80 16.03 6.94 10.36
N VAL A 81 15.24 7.27 11.38
CA VAL A 81 14.09 8.17 11.31
C VAL A 81 14.09 9.15 12.46
N THR A 82 13.67 10.39 12.21
CA THR A 82 13.55 11.44 13.22
C THR A 82 12.39 12.37 12.88
N VAL A 83 12.00 13.19 13.85
CA VAL A 83 10.99 14.24 13.62
C VAL A 83 11.62 15.38 12.81
N VAL A 84 10.86 15.96 11.91
CA VAL A 84 11.30 17.11 11.10
C VAL A 84 11.79 18.25 11.98
N ASN A 85 12.87 18.91 11.56
CA ASN A 85 13.32 20.12 12.22
C ASN A 85 12.49 21.32 11.73
N PHE A 86 11.44 21.66 12.50
CA PHE A 86 10.55 22.77 12.17
C PHE A 86 11.27 24.12 12.06
N ARG A 87 12.34 24.33 12.83
CA ARG A 87 13.02 25.63 12.92
C ARG A 87 13.89 25.91 11.69
N THR A 88 14.52 24.92 11.14
CA THR A 88 15.52 25.10 10.05
C THR A 88 14.83 25.32 8.71
N ASN A 89 13.71 24.64 8.43
CA ASN A 89 13.03 24.65 7.13
C ASN A 89 11.52 24.95 7.27
N PHE A 90 11.17 25.92 8.12
CA PHE A 90 9.76 26.19 8.45
C PHE A 90 8.92 26.52 7.20
N ASN A 91 9.44 27.40 6.31
CA ASN A 91 8.67 27.91 5.17
C ASN A 91 8.50 26.90 3.99
N THR A 92 9.09 25.71 4.11
CA THR A 92 8.97 24.63 3.10
C THR A 92 8.39 23.37 3.74
N VAL A 93 9.24 22.57 4.40
CA VAL A 93 8.86 21.29 5.01
C VAL A 93 8.04 21.51 6.28
N GLY A 94 8.46 22.44 7.15
CA GLY A 94 7.84 22.62 8.47
C GLY A 94 6.38 23.07 8.42
N ILE A 95 6.06 23.99 7.50
CA ILE A 95 4.67 24.45 7.33
C ILE A 95 3.77 23.33 6.79
N GLY A 96 4.27 22.53 5.83
CA GLY A 96 3.55 21.37 5.32
C GLY A 96 3.26 20.34 6.42
N ALA A 97 4.27 20.01 7.24
CA ALA A 97 4.13 19.10 8.36
C ALA A 97 3.12 19.62 9.40
N LEU A 98 3.15 20.92 9.71
CA LEU A 98 2.18 21.56 10.63
C LEU A 98 0.75 21.47 10.07
N LEU A 99 0.58 21.78 8.78
CA LEU A 99 -0.71 21.69 8.11
C LEU A 99 -1.25 20.25 8.10
N ALA A 100 -0.38 19.25 7.94
CA ALA A 100 -0.79 17.85 8.01
C ALA A 100 -1.28 17.47 9.43
N VAL A 101 -0.63 17.95 10.47
CA VAL A 101 -1.13 17.76 11.87
C VAL A 101 -2.50 18.39 12.05
N ILE A 102 -2.66 19.64 11.61
CA ILE A 102 -3.97 20.35 11.68
C ILE A 102 -5.02 19.58 10.88
N GLY A 103 -4.69 19.13 9.67
CA GLY A 103 -5.58 18.34 8.83
C GLY A 103 -6.01 17.01 9.49
N THR A 104 -5.09 16.33 10.18
CA THR A 104 -5.42 15.12 10.94
C THR A 104 -6.43 15.39 12.05
N PHE A 105 -6.27 16.50 12.78
CA PHE A 105 -7.26 16.90 13.79
C PHE A 105 -8.60 17.31 13.16
N ILE A 106 -8.60 18.00 12.01
CA ILE A 106 -9.83 18.33 11.28
C ILE A 106 -10.58 17.05 10.92
N ILE A 107 -9.91 16.05 10.32
CA ILE A 107 -10.54 14.77 10.00
C ILE A 107 -11.09 14.10 11.26
N ALA A 108 -10.29 14.01 12.32
CA ALA A 108 -10.70 13.38 13.57
C ALA A 108 -11.94 14.03 14.19
N ILE A 109 -11.98 15.37 14.25
CA ILE A 109 -13.13 16.13 14.78
C ILE A 109 -14.38 15.91 13.93
N LEU A 110 -14.25 15.98 12.61
CA LEU A 110 -15.37 15.76 11.70
C LEU A 110 -15.90 14.32 11.80
N TYR A 111 -15.00 13.34 11.93
CA TYR A 111 -15.36 11.95 12.06
C TYR A 111 -16.09 11.67 13.39
N VAL A 112 -15.61 12.22 14.52
CA VAL A 112 -16.27 12.12 15.82
C VAL A 112 -17.66 12.78 15.80
N LYS A 113 -17.82 13.85 15.03
CA LYS A 113 -19.13 14.50 14.80
C LYS A 113 -20.01 13.77 13.78
N HIS A 114 -19.61 12.61 13.29
CA HIS A 114 -20.32 11.80 12.29
C HIS A 114 -20.66 12.57 11.00
N VAL A 115 -19.79 13.49 10.59
CA VAL A 115 -19.93 14.21 9.32
C VAL A 115 -19.56 13.26 8.17
N LYS A 116 -20.49 13.01 7.25
CA LYS A 116 -20.22 12.17 6.08
C LYS A 116 -19.17 12.80 5.19
N GLY A 117 -18.23 11.98 4.69
CA GLY A 117 -17.12 12.47 3.86
C GLY A 117 -16.04 13.22 4.64
N SER A 118 -15.94 13.04 5.96
CA SER A 118 -14.99 13.70 6.85
C SER A 118 -13.54 13.67 6.32
N ILE A 119 -13.11 12.55 5.72
CA ILE A 119 -11.77 12.37 5.16
C ILE A 119 -11.57 13.29 3.95
N LEU A 120 -12.51 13.30 3.00
CA LEU A 120 -12.44 14.16 1.82
C LEU A 120 -12.45 15.64 2.21
N ILE A 121 -13.36 16.03 3.11
CA ILE A 121 -13.44 17.40 3.63
C ILE A 121 -12.11 17.79 4.28
N GLY A 122 -11.51 16.91 5.05
CA GLY A 122 -10.21 17.15 5.68
C GLY A 122 -9.07 17.34 4.68
N ILE A 123 -9.00 16.54 3.61
CA ILE A 123 -8.01 16.70 2.54
C ILE A 123 -8.17 18.08 1.89
N VAL A 124 -9.40 18.41 1.48
CA VAL A 124 -9.70 19.70 0.82
C VAL A 124 -9.41 20.87 1.75
N ALA A 125 -9.83 20.81 3.02
CA ALA A 125 -9.56 21.84 4.00
C ALA A 125 -8.05 22.07 4.21
N THR A 126 -7.28 20.99 4.33
CA THR A 126 -5.82 21.06 4.49
C THR A 126 -5.16 21.67 3.25
N TRP A 127 -5.63 21.32 2.06
CA TRP A 127 -5.14 21.90 0.80
C TRP A 127 -5.46 23.39 0.71
N VAL A 128 -6.69 23.81 1.02
CA VAL A 128 -7.09 25.21 1.06
C VAL A 128 -6.24 26.00 2.06
N LEU A 129 -6.01 25.47 3.25
CA LEU A 129 -5.10 26.08 4.23
C LEU A 129 -3.68 26.23 3.66
N GLY A 130 -3.20 25.23 2.92
CA GLY A 130 -1.92 25.29 2.20
C GLY A 130 -1.88 26.43 1.18
N ILE A 131 -2.93 26.60 0.37
CA ILE A 131 -3.06 27.70 -0.58
C ILE A 131 -3.02 29.06 0.13
N ILE A 132 -3.74 29.20 1.24
CA ILE A 132 -3.70 30.42 2.06
C ILE A 132 -2.28 30.70 2.56
N CYS A 133 -1.57 29.68 3.05
CA CYS A 133 -0.17 29.80 3.45
C CYS A 133 0.76 30.19 2.30
N GLN A 134 0.50 29.73 1.08
CA GLN A 134 1.25 30.15 -0.11
C GLN A 134 0.97 31.61 -0.46
N LEU A 135 -0.27 32.07 -0.42
CA LEU A 135 -0.66 33.44 -0.70
C LEU A 135 -0.11 34.44 0.34
N THR A 136 -0.02 34.02 1.60
CA THR A 136 0.56 34.84 2.69
C THR A 136 2.09 34.81 2.73
N GLY A 137 2.73 34.00 1.88
CA GLY A 137 4.20 33.88 1.83
C GLY A 137 4.80 32.97 2.93
N LEU A 138 3.96 32.35 3.74
CA LEU A 138 4.42 31.34 4.74
C LEU A 138 4.92 30.07 4.07
N TYR A 139 4.29 29.64 2.97
CA TYR A 139 4.75 28.52 2.14
C TYR A 139 5.49 29.05 0.93
N LYS A 140 6.77 28.71 0.80
CA LYS A 140 7.60 29.11 -0.32
C LYS A 140 7.64 28.01 -1.37
N VAL A 141 7.34 28.38 -2.62
CA VAL A 141 7.47 27.48 -3.77
C VAL A 141 8.93 27.37 -4.14
N ASP A 142 9.48 26.16 -4.12
CA ASP A 142 10.84 25.82 -4.57
C ASP A 142 10.76 24.52 -5.39
N ALA A 143 10.62 24.65 -6.69
CA ALA A 143 10.51 23.52 -7.60
C ALA A 143 11.78 22.66 -7.65
N ALA A 144 12.95 23.23 -7.32
CA ALA A 144 14.21 22.50 -7.28
C ALA A 144 14.29 21.56 -6.06
N ALA A 145 13.67 21.97 -4.95
CA ALA A 145 13.55 21.18 -3.74
C ALA A 145 12.27 20.28 -3.71
N GLY A 146 11.45 20.29 -4.77
CA GLY A 146 10.24 19.49 -4.86
C GLY A 146 8.98 20.14 -4.28
N PHE A 147 9.02 21.42 -3.92
CA PHE A 147 7.87 22.17 -3.41
C PHE A 147 7.20 22.96 -4.54
N TYR A 148 6.16 22.36 -5.10
CA TYR A 148 5.41 22.95 -6.23
C TYR A 148 4.32 23.90 -5.73
N SER A 149 3.80 24.75 -6.68
CA SER A 149 2.66 25.59 -6.40
C SER A 149 1.41 24.76 -6.07
N LEU A 150 0.72 25.15 -5.01
CA LEU A 150 -0.52 24.54 -4.53
C LEU A 150 -1.76 25.05 -5.27
N ILE A 151 -1.59 26.15 -6.04
CA ILE A 151 -2.68 26.77 -6.78
C ILE A 151 -2.92 25.96 -8.04
N PRO A 152 -4.15 25.44 -8.26
CA PRO A 152 -4.49 24.69 -9.45
C PRO A 152 -4.22 25.51 -10.72
N SER A 153 -3.38 24.97 -11.60
CA SER A 153 -3.19 25.55 -12.93
C SER A 153 -3.85 24.64 -13.95
N TRP A 154 -4.83 25.17 -14.69
CA TRP A 154 -5.46 24.44 -15.76
C TRP A 154 -4.49 24.35 -16.94
N ARG A 155 -3.71 23.28 -16.98
CA ARG A 155 -2.91 22.93 -18.15
C ARG A 155 -3.71 21.97 -19.01
N SER A 156 -3.57 22.10 -20.34
CA SER A 156 -4.19 21.13 -21.25
C SER A 156 -3.73 19.73 -20.92
N PHE A 157 -4.67 18.81 -20.82
CA PHE A 157 -4.38 17.39 -20.65
C PHE A 157 -3.63 16.87 -21.88
N ASP A 158 -2.42 16.38 -21.67
CA ASP A 158 -1.59 15.84 -22.73
C ASP A 158 -1.79 14.31 -22.85
N ILE A 159 -2.67 13.90 -23.77
CA ILE A 159 -2.94 12.49 -24.06
C ILE A 159 -1.69 11.80 -24.62
N THR A 160 -0.74 12.54 -25.20
CA THR A 160 0.47 11.93 -25.79
C THR A 160 1.37 11.32 -24.72
N ALA A 161 1.30 11.79 -23.47
CA ALA A 161 2.02 11.19 -22.36
C ALA A 161 1.60 9.73 -22.09
N ILE A 162 0.33 9.39 -22.29
CA ILE A 162 -0.18 8.02 -22.14
C ILE A 162 0.38 7.13 -23.27
N SER A 163 0.51 7.65 -24.49
CA SER A 163 1.04 6.88 -25.62
C SER A 163 2.51 6.45 -25.44
N GLN A 164 3.26 7.19 -24.61
CA GLN A 164 4.66 6.85 -24.30
C GLN A 164 4.81 5.61 -23.39
N THR A 165 3.81 5.32 -22.58
CA THR A 165 3.81 4.17 -21.65
C THR A 165 2.98 3.01 -22.16
N PHE A 166 1.97 3.27 -23.01
CA PHE A 166 1.08 2.26 -23.56
C PHE A 166 1.83 1.21 -24.38
N GLY A 167 1.61 -0.05 -24.06
CA GLY A 167 2.18 -1.17 -24.81
C GLY A 167 3.71 -1.33 -24.69
N GLN A 168 4.40 -0.55 -23.86
CA GLN A 168 5.85 -0.68 -23.64
C GLN A 168 6.22 -2.05 -23.04
N CYS A 169 5.29 -2.73 -22.40
CA CYS A 169 5.46 -4.11 -21.98
C CYS A 169 5.79 -5.06 -23.15
N PHE A 170 5.42 -4.72 -24.39
CA PHE A 170 5.71 -5.52 -25.59
C PHE A 170 7.05 -5.18 -26.24
N ASN A 171 7.76 -4.18 -25.74
CA ASN A 171 9.05 -3.75 -26.30
C ASN A 171 10.22 -4.48 -25.62
N LEU A 172 10.58 -5.63 -26.17
CA LEU A 172 11.67 -6.49 -25.65
C LEU A 172 13.07 -6.09 -26.16
N LYS A 173 13.19 -5.00 -26.92
CA LYS A 173 14.47 -4.58 -27.52
C LYS A 173 15.45 -4.12 -26.43
N GLY A 174 16.58 -4.81 -26.31
CA GLY A 174 17.65 -4.45 -25.39
C GLY A 174 17.62 -5.17 -24.03
N LEU A 175 16.78 -6.16 -23.84
CA LEU A 175 16.71 -6.97 -22.62
C LEU A 175 17.77 -8.10 -22.67
N ASN A 176 18.98 -7.82 -22.17
CA ASN A 176 19.95 -8.87 -21.83
C ASN A 176 19.73 -9.32 -20.39
N ILE A 177 18.77 -10.22 -20.18
CA ILE A 177 18.45 -10.72 -18.84
C ILE A 177 18.75 -12.21 -18.79
N ASN A 178 19.43 -12.63 -17.74
CA ASN A 178 19.60 -14.03 -17.40
C ASN A 178 18.23 -14.61 -17.02
N ILE A 179 17.87 -15.76 -17.57
CA ILE A 179 16.57 -16.41 -17.31
C ILE A 179 16.36 -16.69 -15.82
N LEU A 180 17.42 -17.06 -15.09
CA LEU A 180 17.32 -17.31 -13.65
C LEU A 180 16.99 -16.03 -12.88
N ASP A 181 17.70 -14.93 -13.17
CA ASP A 181 17.42 -13.63 -12.52
C ASP A 181 16.00 -13.15 -12.83
N PHE A 182 15.55 -13.36 -14.06
CA PHE A 182 14.19 -13.06 -14.50
C PHE A 182 13.14 -13.82 -13.67
N ILE A 183 13.30 -15.15 -13.51
CA ILE A 183 12.37 -15.98 -12.73
C ILE A 183 12.37 -15.56 -11.26
N VAL A 184 13.53 -15.29 -10.67
CA VAL A 184 13.67 -14.91 -9.25
C VAL A 184 13.00 -13.56 -9.00
N ILE A 185 13.27 -12.55 -9.83
CA ILE A 185 12.66 -11.23 -9.73
C ILE A 185 11.13 -11.33 -9.91
N MET A 186 10.70 -12.09 -10.90
CA MET A 186 9.29 -12.33 -11.19
C MET A 186 8.55 -12.97 -10.00
N CYS A 187 9.12 -14.02 -9.40
CA CYS A 187 8.55 -14.67 -8.22
C CYS A 187 8.50 -13.71 -7.03
N SER A 188 9.53 -12.89 -6.83
CA SER A 188 9.57 -11.91 -5.75
C SER A 188 8.44 -10.88 -5.87
N PHE A 189 8.27 -10.27 -7.05
CA PHE A 189 7.18 -9.32 -7.28
C PHE A 189 5.81 -9.97 -7.12
N LEU A 190 5.63 -11.20 -7.62
CA LEU A 190 4.40 -11.95 -7.46
C LEU A 190 4.06 -12.16 -5.98
N PHE A 191 5.03 -12.58 -5.16
CA PHE A 191 4.79 -12.76 -3.74
C PHE A 191 4.44 -11.45 -3.04
N VAL A 192 5.16 -10.37 -3.36
CA VAL A 192 4.89 -9.03 -2.81
C VAL A 192 3.45 -8.61 -3.14
N ASP A 193 3.07 -8.65 -4.40
CA ASP A 193 1.76 -8.22 -4.89
C ASP A 193 0.62 -9.09 -4.32
N MET A 194 0.81 -10.42 -4.29
CA MET A 194 -0.17 -11.35 -3.73
C MET A 194 -0.40 -11.10 -2.23
N PHE A 195 0.67 -10.89 -1.44
CA PHE A 195 0.52 -10.65 0.00
C PHE A 195 -0.02 -9.26 0.30
N ASP A 196 0.34 -8.26 -0.50
CA ASP A 196 -0.21 -6.91 -0.38
C ASP A 196 -1.72 -6.92 -0.64
N THR A 197 -2.14 -7.54 -1.75
CA THR A 197 -3.58 -7.69 -2.09
C THR A 197 -4.33 -8.51 -1.04
N LEU A 198 -3.80 -9.65 -0.58
CA LEU A 198 -4.46 -10.46 0.44
C LEU A 198 -4.60 -9.70 1.75
N GLY A 199 -3.55 -8.97 2.17
CA GLY A 199 -3.56 -8.20 3.40
C GLY A 199 -4.59 -7.09 3.38
N THR A 200 -4.57 -6.30 2.33
CA THR A 200 -5.51 -5.18 2.16
C THR A 200 -6.95 -5.66 1.99
N LEU A 201 -7.16 -6.72 1.20
CA LEU A 201 -8.49 -7.29 0.94
C LEU A 201 -9.14 -7.83 2.22
N ILE A 202 -8.38 -8.56 3.05
CA ILE A 202 -8.90 -9.08 4.31
C ILE A 202 -9.13 -7.95 5.31
N GLY A 203 -8.21 -6.98 5.40
CA GLY A 203 -8.36 -5.82 6.28
C GLY A 203 -9.62 -5.00 5.95
N VAL A 204 -9.86 -4.71 4.66
CA VAL A 204 -11.06 -4.01 4.20
C VAL A 204 -12.32 -4.86 4.41
N ALA A 205 -12.26 -6.18 4.13
CA ALA A 205 -13.38 -7.09 4.30
C ALA A 205 -13.79 -7.25 5.77
N ASN A 206 -12.82 -7.27 6.69
CA ASN A 206 -13.08 -7.28 8.14
C ASN A 206 -13.84 -6.01 8.55
N LYS A 207 -13.36 -4.84 8.11
CA LYS A 207 -14.04 -3.56 8.35
C LYS A 207 -15.45 -3.51 7.76
N ALA A 208 -15.64 -4.15 6.59
CA ALA A 208 -16.93 -4.27 5.92
C ALA A 208 -17.89 -5.26 6.60
N LYS A 209 -17.41 -6.05 7.57
CA LYS A 209 -18.14 -7.20 8.16
C LYS A 209 -18.58 -8.21 7.09
N MET A 210 -17.71 -8.46 6.10
CA MET A 210 -17.94 -9.40 5.00
C MET A 210 -17.30 -10.77 5.24
N LEU A 211 -16.59 -10.95 6.34
CA LEU A 211 -16.02 -12.24 6.73
C LEU A 211 -17.11 -13.14 7.31
N ASP A 212 -17.04 -14.44 7.00
CA ASP A 212 -17.91 -15.46 7.58
C ASP A 212 -17.54 -15.74 9.07
N GLU A 213 -18.32 -16.58 9.75
CA GLU A 213 -18.09 -16.97 11.15
C GLU A 213 -16.73 -17.64 11.37
N ASN A 214 -16.10 -18.15 10.31
CA ASN A 214 -14.77 -18.75 10.34
C ASN A 214 -13.66 -17.75 9.96
N GLY A 215 -13.96 -16.47 9.82
CA GLY A 215 -13.04 -15.43 9.39
C GLY A 215 -12.60 -15.53 7.94
N ARG A 216 -13.39 -16.19 7.07
CA ARG A 216 -13.08 -16.34 5.64
C ARG A 216 -13.85 -15.31 4.83
N LEU A 217 -13.20 -14.80 3.79
CA LEU A 217 -13.85 -13.91 2.83
C LEU A 217 -14.61 -14.75 1.78
N PRO A 218 -15.96 -14.67 1.75
CA PRO A 218 -16.73 -15.28 0.66
C PRO A 218 -16.26 -14.72 -0.69
N ARG A 219 -16.17 -15.59 -1.70
CA ARG A 219 -15.78 -15.20 -3.07
C ARG A 219 -14.37 -14.61 -3.20
N ILE A 220 -13.43 -14.94 -2.32
CA ILE A 220 -12.04 -14.49 -2.40
C ILE A 220 -11.41 -14.80 -3.77
N LYS A 221 -11.82 -15.88 -4.41
CA LYS A 221 -11.37 -16.29 -5.74
C LYS A 221 -11.68 -15.25 -6.82
N GLN A 222 -12.94 -14.78 -6.83
CA GLN A 222 -13.37 -13.78 -7.80
C GLN A 222 -12.66 -12.45 -7.55
N ALA A 223 -12.40 -12.11 -6.28
CA ALA A 223 -11.68 -10.90 -5.92
C ALA A 223 -10.22 -10.96 -6.42
N LEU A 224 -9.50 -12.06 -6.15
CA LEU A 224 -8.13 -12.25 -6.63
C LEU A 224 -8.04 -12.33 -8.17
N LEU A 225 -9.04 -12.94 -8.81
CA LEU A 225 -9.09 -12.98 -10.28
C LEU A 225 -9.31 -11.59 -10.88
N ALA A 226 -10.18 -10.78 -10.27
CA ALA A 226 -10.40 -9.40 -10.70
C ALA A 226 -9.14 -8.55 -10.54
N ASP A 227 -8.41 -8.72 -9.45
CA ASP A 227 -7.12 -8.07 -9.18
C ASP A 227 -6.07 -8.45 -10.23
N ALA A 228 -5.91 -9.75 -10.52
CA ALA A 228 -4.99 -10.25 -11.54
C ALA A 228 -5.30 -9.71 -12.95
N ILE A 229 -6.59 -9.66 -13.33
CA ILE A 229 -7.02 -9.09 -14.61
C ILE A 229 -6.73 -7.59 -14.65
N ALA A 230 -7.00 -6.87 -13.56
CA ALA A 230 -6.75 -5.43 -13.47
C ALA A 230 -5.25 -5.10 -13.55
N THR A 231 -4.40 -5.87 -12.85
CA THR A 231 -2.93 -5.75 -12.92
C THR A 231 -2.42 -6.03 -14.33
N SER A 232 -2.95 -7.06 -15.00
CA SER A 232 -2.59 -7.37 -16.39
C SER A 232 -2.97 -6.24 -17.35
N ALA A 233 -4.17 -5.69 -17.20
CA ALA A 233 -4.61 -4.53 -17.98
C ALA A 233 -3.76 -3.28 -17.68
N GLY A 234 -3.42 -3.05 -16.41
CA GLY A 234 -2.52 -1.98 -15.99
C GLY A 234 -1.13 -2.08 -16.63
N ALA A 235 -0.57 -3.29 -16.73
CA ALA A 235 0.71 -3.53 -17.39
C ALA A 235 0.67 -3.15 -18.88
N ILE A 236 -0.43 -3.45 -19.59
CA ILE A 236 -0.62 -3.04 -20.98
C ILE A 236 -0.74 -1.53 -21.12
N LEU A 237 -1.45 -0.89 -20.19
CA LEU A 237 -1.60 0.57 -20.15
C LEU A 237 -0.32 1.29 -19.70
N GLY A 238 0.67 0.55 -19.19
CA GLY A 238 1.93 1.11 -18.70
C GLY A 238 1.82 1.77 -17.32
N THR A 239 0.84 1.34 -16.50
CA THR A 239 0.69 1.76 -15.10
C THR A 239 1.44 0.80 -14.16
N SER A 240 1.56 1.17 -12.89
CA SER A 240 1.99 0.23 -11.84
C SER A 240 0.92 -0.86 -11.62
N THR A 241 1.25 -1.89 -10.81
CA THR A 241 0.28 -2.92 -10.42
C THR A 241 -1.01 -2.30 -9.89
N THR A 242 -2.14 -2.88 -10.26
CA THR A 242 -3.47 -2.46 -9.80
C THR A 242 -3.88 -3.41 -8.70
N THR A 243 -3.78 -2.98 -7.48
CA THR A 243 -4.06 -3.79 -6.27
C THR A 243 -5.22 -3.19 -5.49
N THR A 244 -5.74 -3.94 -4.53
CA THR A 244 -6.77 -3.45 -3.61
C THR A 244 -6.19 -2.37 -2.70
N PHE A 245 -6.76 -1.16 -2.74
CA PHE A 245 -6.32 -0.04 -1.91
C PHE A 245 -6.93 -0.09 -0.51
N VAL A 246 -6.09 0.18 0.47
CA VAL A 246 -6.49 0.24 1.89
C VAL A 246 -7.44 1.39 2.15
N GLU A 247 -7.31 2.49 1.41
CA GLU A 247 -8.17 3.66 1.44
C GLU A 247 -9.64 3.31 1.17
N SER A 248 -9.90 2.17 0.51
CA SER A 248 -11.25 1.62 0.34
C SER A 248 -11.96 1.37 1.68
N SER A 249 -11.20 1.18 2.78
CA SER A 249 -11.76 1.06 4.13
C SER A 249 -12.52 2.30 4.57
N SER A 250 -12.15 3.49 4.09
CA SER A 250 -12.87 4.73 4.36
C SER A 250 -14.23 4.75 3.67
N GLY A 251 -14.29 4.34 2.40
CA GLY A 251 -15.56 4.21 1.67
C GLY A 251 -16.49 3.17 2.28
N VAL A 252 -15.93 2.06 2.78
CA VAL A 252 -16.67 1.03 3.52
C VAL A 252 -17.22 1.56 4.85
N ALA A 253 -16.44 2.37 5.57
CA ALA A 253 -16.88 3.00 6.82
C ALA A 253 -18.06 3.96 6.60
N GLU A 254 -18.11 4.63 5.43
CA GLU A 254 -19.22 5.50 5.00
C GLU A 254 -20.43 4.72 4.45
N GLY A 255 -20.35 3.38 4.35
CA GLY A 255 -21.44 2.50 3.93
C GLY A 255 -21.34 1.93 2.51
N GLY A 256 -20.24 2.19 1.79
CA GLY A 256 -19.99 1.65 0.44
C GLY A 256 -19.61 0.17 0.48
N ARG A 257 -20.59 -0.74 0.45
CA ARG A 257 -20.38 -2.20 0.61
C ARG A 257 -20.84 -3.02 -0.58
N THR A 258 -21.20 -2.38 -1.67
CA THR A 258 -21.74 -3.04 -2.86
C THR A 258 -20.84 -2.84 -4.07
N GLY A 259 -20.93 -3.75 -5.06
CA GLY A 259 -20.21 -3.60 -6.32
C GLY A 259 -20.55 -2.31 -7.08
N LEU A 260 -21.74 -1.73 -6.83
CA LEU A 260 -22.14 -0.45 -7.42
C LEU A 260 -21.21 0.69 -6.98
N SER A 261 -20.82 0.73 -5.70
CA SER A 261 -19.83 1.74 -5.23
C SER A 261 -18.50 1.61 -5.94
N SER A 262 -18.03 0.38 -6.21
CA SER A 262 -16.79 0.17 -6.98
C SER A 262 -16.91 0.64 -8.43
N VAL A 263 -18.06 0.41 -9.08
CA VAL A 263 -18.32 0.89 -10.45
C VAL A 263 -18.34 2.42 -10.50
N VAL A 264 -19.02 3.07 -9.54
CA VAL A 264 -19.05 4.53 -9.42
C VAL A 264 -17.63 5.07 -9.18
N THR A 265 -16.84 4.44 -8.30
CA THR A 265 -15.45 4.83 -8.07
C THR A 265 -14.63 4.73 -9.34
N GLY A 266 -14.74 3.63 -10.09
CA GLY A 266 -14.06 3.48 -11.38
C GLY A 266 -14.45 4.56 -12.38
N PHE A 267 -15.73 4.91 -12.46
CA PHE A 267 -16.20 6.00 -13.32
C PHE A 267 -15.64 7.37 -12.88
N LEU A 268 -15.58 7.63 -11.58
CA LEU A 268 -14.97 8.84 -11.05
C LEU A 268 -13.47 8.91 -11.35
N PHE A 269 -12.75 7.79 -11.34
CA PHE A 269 -11.35 7.76 -11.78
C PHE A 269 -11.21 8.14 -13.26
N LEU A 270 -12.11 7.68 -14.14
CA LEU A 270 -12.10 8.08 -15.54
C LEU A 270 -12.34 9.59 -15.71
N ILE A 271 -13.28 10.17 -14.95
CA ILE A 271 -13.49 11.62 -14.91
C ILE A 271 -12.25 12.33 -14.37
N ALA A 272 -11.62 11.80 -13.33
CA ALA A 272 -10.43 12.37 -12.72
C ALA A 272 -9.25 12.50 -13.70
N ILE A 273 -9.18 11.68 -14.76
CA ILE A 273 -8.17 11.80 -15.80
C ILE A 273 -8.27 13.18 -16.47
N ILE A 274 -9.47 13.68 -16.74
CA ILE A 274 -9.70 14.99 -17.34
C ILE A 274 -9.26 16.11 -16.38
N PHE A 275 -9.47 15.91 -15.08
CA PHE A 275 -9.09 16.83 -14.02
C PHE A 275 -7.69 16.57 -13.45
N ALA A 276 -6.90 15.69 -14.07
CA ALA A 276 -5.55 15.36 -13.61
C ALA A 276 -4.67 16.59 -13.31
N PRO A 277 -4.68 17.66 -14.13
CA PRO A 277 -3.89 18.86 -13.82
C PRO A 277 -4.26 19.53 -12.49
N VAL A 278 -5.51 19.40 -12.04
CA VAL A 278 -5.97 19.90 -10.73
C VAL A 278 -5.57 18.95 -9.61
N PHE A 279 -5.82 17.66 -9.77
CA PHE A 279 -5.51 16.66 -8.73
C PHE A 279 -4.02 16.52 -8.46
N THR A 280 -3.17 16.70 -9.47
CA THR A 280 -1.71 16.64 -9.31
C THR A 280 -1.14 17.82 -8.53
N THR A 281 -1.90 18.89 -8.31
CA THR A 281 -1.48 20.02 -7.46
C THR A 281 -1.76 19.78 -5.98
N ILE A 282 -2.53 18.75 -5.62
CA ILE A 282 -2.78 18.40 -4.21
C ILE A 282 -1.47 17.89 -3.60
N PRO A 283 -0.92 18.56 -2.59
CA PRO A 283 0.37 18.19 -2.02
C PRO A 283 0.26 16.96 -1.11
N GLY A 284 1.38 16.26 -0.92
CA GLY A 284 1.44 15.10 -0.03
C GLY A 284 1.02 15.40 1.41
N PHE A 285 1.32 16.59 1.92
CA PHE A 285 0.90 16.98 3.27
C PHE A 285 -0.63 17.16 3.42
N ALA A 286 -1.37 17.36 2.32
CA ALA A 286 -2.83 17.44 2.37
C ALA A 286 -3.50 16.05 2.33
N THR A 287 -2.87 15.06 1.69
CA THR A 287 -3.36 13.68 1.64
C THR A 287 -2.88 12.83 2.84
N ALA A 288 -1.75 13.16 3.40
CA ALA A 288 -1.16 12.48 4.55
C ALA A 288 -2.10 12.35 5.77
N PRO A 289 -2.89 13.37 6.16
CA PRO A 289 -3.89 13.26 7.22
C PRO A 289 -4.88 12.12 7.01
N ALA A 290 -5.30 11.89 5.77
CA ALA A 290 -6.20 10.80 5.44
C ALA A 290 -5.54 9.44 5.68
N LEU A 291 -4.27 9.27 5.26
CA LEU A 291 -3.52 8.03 5.49
C LEU A 291 -3.30 7.76 6.98
N ILE A 292 -2.93 8.79 7.76
CA ILE A 292 -2.76 8.67 9.22
C ILE A 292 -4.09 8.22 9.85
N PHE A 293 -5.19 8.82 9.44
CA PHE A 293 -6.50 8.51 10.00
C PHE A 293 -7.03 7.13 9.57
N VAL A 294 -6.84 6.75 8.31
CA VAL A 294 -7.16 5.39 7.80
C VAL A 294 -6.32 4.35 8.54
N GLY A 295 -5.04 4.62 8.75
CA GLY A 295 -4.18 3.77 9.57
C GLY A 295 -4.74 3.55 10.97
N PHE A 296 -5.21 4.61 11.64
CA PHE A 296 -5.90 4.53 12.94
C PHE A 296 -7.16 3.62 12.86
N LEU A 297 -8.00 3.79 11.84
CA LEU A 297 -9.20 2.95 11.68
C LEU A 297 -8.87 1.46 11.54
N MET A 298 -7.72 1.14 10.94
CA MET A 298 -7.28 -0.25 10.74
C MET A 298 -6.52 -0.84 11.93
N VAL A 299 -5.82 -0.03 12.73
CA VAL A 299 -5.12 -0.49 13.95
C VAL A 299 -6.11 -1.09 14.96
N SER A 300 -7.39 -0.72 14.91
CA SER A 300 -8.43 -1.29 15.79
C SER A 300 -8.50 -2.83 15.76
N ALA A 301 -8.05 -3.46 14.68
CA ALA A 301 -8.00 -4.92 14.57
C ALA A 301 -6.91 -5.58 15.44
N VAL A 302 -5.93 -4.81 15.92
CA VAL A 302 -4.89 -5.31 16.86
C VAL A 302 -5.49 -5.80 18.18
N VAL A 303 -6.65 -5.27 18.58
CA VAL A 303 -7.37 -5.69 19.80
C VAL A 303 -7.87 -7.13 19.72
N GLU A 304 -8.01 -7.69 18.52
CA GLU A 304 -8.43 -9.09 18.31
C GLU A 304 -7.30 -10.12 18.61
N ILE A 305 -6.07 -9.64 18.84
CA ILE A 305 -4.93 -10.51 19.15
C ILE A 305 -5.03 -10.96 20.61
N ASP A 306 -4.99 -12.27 20.82
CA ASP A 306 -4.83 -12.82 22.18
C ASP A 306 -3.36 -12.73 22.62
N PHE A 307 -3.05 -11.70 23.38
CA PHE A 307 -1.70 -11.49 23.93
C PHE A 307 -1.33 -12.49 25.02
N ASN A 308 -2.26 -13.32 25.50
CA ASN A 308 -1.96 -14.37 26.47
C ASN A 308 -1.37 -15.62 25.80
N ASP A 309 -1.68 -15.90 24.52
CA ASP A 309 -1.00 -16.98 23.77
C ASP A 309 0.26 -16.42 23.08
N LEU A 310 1.40 -16.55 23.76
CA LEU A 310 2.71 -16.10 23.24
C LEU A 310 3.07 -16.71 21.88
N THR A 311 2.51 -17.86 21.54
CA THR A 311 2.79 -18.51 20.24
C THR A 311 2.06 -17.83 19.07
N GLU A 312 1.11 -16.97 19.34
CA GLU A 312 0.40 -16.13 18.37
C GLU A 312 0.81 -14.66 18.49
N SER A 313 0.94 -14.14 19.71
CA SER A 313 1.23 -12.72 19.95
C SER A 313 2.65 -12.31 19.56
N ILE A 314 3.68 -13.14 19.76
CA ILE A 314 5.06 -12.81 19.37
C ILE A 314 5.18 -12.66 17.82
N PRO A 315 4.71 -13.61 16.99
CA PRO A 315 4.70 -13.43 15.54
C PRO A 315 3.89 -12.23 15.08
N ALA A 316 2.75 -11.97 15.72
CA ALA A 316 1.93 -10.81 15.44
C ALA A 316 2.69 -9.49 15.71
N TYR A 317 3.30 -9.40 16.88
CA TYR A 317 4.11 -8.24 17.26
C TYR A 317 5.27 -8.00 16.28
N LEU A 318 5.99 -9.07 15.90
CA LEU A 318 7.09 -8.96 14.94
C LEU A 318 6.58 -8.49 13.56
N CYS A 319 5.45 -9.02 13.09
CA CYS A 319 4.82 -8.55 11.86
C CYS A 319 4.45 -7.07 11.94
N LEU A 320 3.80 -6.65 13.04
CA LEU A 320 3.37 -5.27 13.28
C LEU A 320 4.52 -4.27 13.21
N ILE A 321 5.65 -4.59 13.85
CA ILE A 321 6.78 -3.67 13.95
C ILE A 321 7.67 -3.70 12.71
N CYS A 322 7.81 -4.86 12.06
CA CYS A 322 8.66 -5.00 10.89
C CYS A 322 8.06 -4.33 9.64
N MET A 323 6.73 -4.29 9.48
CA MET A 323 6.11 -3.61 8.34
C MET A 323 6.55 -2.14 8.20
N PRO A 324 6.39 -1.27 9.19
CA PRO A 324 6.83 0.12 9.07
C PRO A 324 8.35 0.25 9.08
N LEU A 325 9.09 -0.55 9.87
CA LEU A 325 10.55 -0.43 9.95
C LEU A 325 11.26 -0.88 8.68
N MET A 326 10.75 -1.89 7.99
CA MET A 326 11.28 -2.38 6.72
C MET A 326 10.65 -1.68 5.51
N TYR A 327 9.69 -0.78 5.75
CA TYR A 327 8.94 -0.06 4.70
C TYR A 327 8.31 -1.00 3.66
N SER A 328 7.81 -2.15 4.12
CA SER A 328 7.27 -3.19 3.23
C SER A 328 6.28 -4.09 3.98
N ILE A 329 5.07 -4.20 3.43
CA ILE A 329 4.04 -5.13 3.95
C ILE A 329 4.53 -6.58 3.81
N SER A 330 5.11 -6.93 2.67
CA SER A 330 5.53 -8.30 2.40
C SER A 330 6.69 -8.75 3.30
N GLU A 331 7.62 -7.85 3.65
CA GLU A 331 8.70 -8.15 4.59
C GLU A 331 8.16 -8.37 6.01
N GLY A 332 7.22 -7.53 6.44
CA GLY A 332 6.55 -7.73 7.72
C GLY A 332 5.82 -9.07 7.80
N ILE A 333 5.09 -9.44 6.75
CA ILE A 333 4.41 -10.74 6.67
C ILE A 333 5.43 -11.88 6.64
N ALA A 334 6.52 -11.76 5.90
CA ALA A 334 7.57 -12.77 5.85
C ALA A 334 8.15 -13.06 7.24
N VAL A 335 8.53 -12.01 7.98
CA VAL A 335 9.02 -12.14 9.36
C VAL A 335 7.95 -12.74 10.27
N GLY A 336 6.69 -12.32 10.13
CA GLY A 336 5.56 -12.87 10.88
C GLY A 336 5.35 -14.36 10.63
N VAL A 337 5.38 -14.80 9.38
CA VAL A 337 5.22 -16.21 8.99
C VAL A 337 6.39 -17.07 9.49
N ILE A 338 7.63 -16.61 9.27
CA ILE A 338 8.84 -17.33 9.72
C ILE A 338 8.81 -17.48 11.25
N SER A 339 8.55 -16.39 11.98
CA SER A 339 8.49 -16.41 13.43
C SER A 339 7.35 -17.28 13.96
N TYR A 340 6.18 -17.28 13.30
CA TYR A 340 5.06 -18.15 13.66
C TYR A 340 5.43 -19.64 13.55
N VAL A 341 6.09 -20.03 12.47
CA VAL A 341 6.53 -21.41 12.28
C VAL A 341 7.56 -21.79 13.33
N ILE A 342 8.59 -20.96 13.55
CA ILE A 342 9.65 -21.25 14.51
C ILE A 342 9.09 -21.36 15.94
N VAL A 343 8.32 -20.35 16.39
CA VAL A 343 7.81 -20.32 17.77
C VAL A 343 6.86 -21.49 18.05
N ASN A 344 5.96 -21.83 17.11
CA ASN A 344 5.06 -22.96 17.30
C ASN A 344 5.77 -24.32 17.22
N LEU A 345 6.86 -24.47 16.43
CA LEU A 345 7.69 -25.67 16.42
C LEU A 345 8.38 -25.88 17.77
N VAL A 346 9.02 -24.81 18.28
CA VAL A 346 9.73 -24.87 19.58
C VAL A 346 8.76 -25.09 20.73
N ALA A 347 7.55 -24.54 20.66
CA ALA A 347 6.50 -24.78 21.66
C ALA A 347 5.82 -26.14 21.56
N GLY A 348 6.25 -27.03 20.65
CA GLY A 348 5.65 -28.35 20.47
C GLY A 348 4.24 -28.32 19.83
N LYS A 349 3.80 -27.19 19.34
CA LYS A 349 2.47 -26.98 18.72
C LYS A 349 2.49 -27.20 17.21
N ALA A 350 3.35 -28.09 16.67
CA ALA A 350 3.51 -28.34 15.23
C ALA A 350 2.18 -28.66 14.50
N LYS A 351 1.22 -29.29 15.18
CA LYS A 351 -0.13 -29.58 14.64
C LYS A 351 -0.96 -28.33 14.37
N LYS A 352 -0.62 -27.17 14.95
CA LYS A 352 -1.27 -25.89 14.67
C LYS A 352 -0.81 -25.29 13.34
N ILE A 353 0.38 -25.65 12.85
CA ILE A 353 0.98 -25.11 11.64
C ILE A 353 0.42 -25.84 10.42
N THR A 354 -0.11 -25.08 9.47
CA THR A 354 -0.56 -25.69 8.21
C THR A 354 0.62 -26.01 7.30
N PRO A 355 0.53 -27.05 6.43
CA PRO A 355 1.61 -27.36 5.47
C PRO A 355 2.01 -26.15 4.60
N LEU A 356 1.04 -25.31 4.25
CA LEU A 356 1.28 -24.08 3.50
C LEU A 356 2.20 -23.10 4.24
N MET A 357 2.03 -22.96 5.57
CA MET A 357 2.87 -22.06 6.37
C MET A 357 4.34 -22.53 6.39
N TYR A 358 4.58 -23.84 6.40
CA TYR A 358 5.94 -24.37 6.26
C TYR A 358 6.55 -24.04 4.90
N VAL A 359 5.78 -24.22 3.82
CA VAL A 359 6.25 -23.91 2.46
C VAL A 359 6.53 -22.41 2.33
N LEU A 360 5.64 -21.55 2.83
CA LEU A 360 5.82 -20.10 2.79
C LEU A 360 7.03 -19.65 3.62
N ALA A 361 7.20 -20.18 4.84
CA ALA A 361 8.37 -19.87 5.65
C ALA A 361 9.67 -20.27 4.95
N LEU A 362 9.70 -21.46 4.34
CA LEU A 362 10.86 -21.92 3.56
C LEU A 362 11.14 -20.98 2.36
N LEU A 363 10.11 -20.62 1.60
CA LEU A 363 10.25 -19.70 0.46
C LEU A 363 10.75 -18.32 0.89
N PHE A 364 10.27 -17.77 2.00
CA PHE A 364 10.75 -16.50 2.53
C PHE A 364 12.20 -16.61 3.03
N ILE A 365 12.59 -17.70 3.68
CA ILE A 365 13.98 -17.93 4.08
C ILE A 365 14.88 -18.01 2.83
N LEU A 366 14.47 -18.76 1.81
CA LEU A 366 15.21 -18.85 0.55
C LEU A 366 15.33 -17.47 -0.12
N LYS A 367 14.25 -16.66 -0.11
CA LYS A 367 14.30 -15.28 -0.58
C LYS A 367 15.40 -14.47 0.11
N TYR A 368 15.54 -14.56 1.43
CA TYR A 368 16.57 -13.82 2.18
C TYR A 368 18.00 -14.35 1.98
N ILE A 369 18.15 -15.60 1.54
CA ILE A 369 19.47 -16.19 1.26
C ILE A 369 19.95 -15.84 -0.16
N PHE A 370 19.04 -15.78 -1.14
CA PHE A 370 19.38 -15.67 -2.55
C PHE A 370 19.09 -14.29 -3.17
N LEU A 371 18.36 -13.44 -2.51
CA LEU A 371 18.05 -12.05 -2.90
C LEU A 371 18.64 -11.06 -1.91
#